data_0fac2af3bcbaa9753c2057d0853ad7d7
#
_entry.id   0fac2af3bcbaa9753c2057d0853ad7d7
#
_cell.length_a   1.000
_cell.length_b   1.000
_cell.length_c   1.000
_cell.angle_alpha   90.00
_cell.angle_beta   90.00
_cell.angle_gamma   90.00
#
_symmetry.space_group_name_H-M   'P 1'
#
loop_
_entity.id
_entity.type
_entity.pdbx_description
1 polymer ?
#
loop_
_entity_poly.entity_id
_entity_poly.type
_entity_poly.pdbx_seq_one_letter_code
_entity_poly.pdbx_strand_id
1 'polypeptide(L)'
;TLARDRPSDLVDMLDTNYDAVRLINEQRARTYDFGDVLVARAGTRRTATDAGATGRRVEDEIEGVAKDLGLPCATRTRFEGRNGLTAPCDLAIPAGGADARIVVAAKGFDSTGSKLTDAVREVEEMAEKRLPSQYVMAAVDGIGWKSRVKDLRRIHDLYETKQIDGLYTLTAL
;
A
#
# COMPACT_ATOMS: atom_id res chain seq x y z
N THR A 1 6.12 29.33 3.46
CA THR A 1 6.24 28.30 2.39
C THR A 1 6.56 28.99 1.07
N LEU A 2 7.29 28.33 0.13
CA LEU A 2 7.70 28.91 -1.15
C LEU A 2 6.53 29.55 -1.89
N ALA A 3 5.39 28.91 -1.95
CA ALA A 3 4.18 29.42 -2.60
C ALA A 3 3.60 30.69 -1.96
N ARG A 4 3.83 30.91 -0.66
CA ARG A 4 3.33 32.07 0.06
C ARG A 4 4.32 33.23 0.09
N ASP A 5 5.61 32.90 0.24
CA ASP A 5 6.65 33.89 0.53
C ASP A 5 7.34 34.36 -0.75
N ARG A 6 7.42 33.53 -1.77
CA ARG A 6 8.02 33.80 -3.07
C ARG A 6 7.25 33.15 -4.21
N PRO A 7 6.02 33.60 -4.52
CA PRO A 7 5.18 32.97 -5.53
C PRO A 7 5.76 33.05 -6.97
N SER A 8 6.50 34.11 -7.29
CA SER A 8 7.17 34.25 -8.58
C SER A 8 8.22 33.15 -8.82
N ASP A 9 9.06 32.89 -7.83
CA ASP A 9 10.10 31.85 -7.93
C ASP A 9 9.49 30.46 -8.14
N LEU A 10 8.30 30.21 -7.54
CA LEU A 10 7.58 28.96 -7.76
C LEU A 10 7.04 28.88 -9.19
N VAL A 11 6.48 29.96 -9.72
CA VAL A 11 5.98 30.02 -11.11
C VAL A 11 7.14 29.82 -12.10
N ASP A 12 8.26 30.52 -11.90
CA ASP A 12 9.45 30.42 -12.77
C ASP A 12 10.02 28.99 -12.75
N MET A 13 10.08 28.36 -11.57
CA MET A 13 10.51 26.97 -11.43
C MET A 13 9.58 26.00 -12.18
N LEU A 14 8.26 26.18 -12.03
CA LEU A 14 7.26 25.32 -12.70
C LEU A 14 7.27 25.55 -14.22
N ASP A 15 7.45 26.78 -14.67
CA ASP A 15 7.52 27.09 -16.11
C ASP A 15 8.79 26.53 -16.73
N THR A 16 9.94 26.71 -16.08
CA THR A 16 11.23 26.19 -16.56
C THR A 16 11.24 24.67 -16.68
N ASN A 17 10.64 23.95 -15.71
CA ASN A 17 10.71 22.48 -15.67
C ASN A 17 9.55 21.78 -16.39
N TYR A 18 8.40 22.42 -16.51
CA TYR A 18 7.17 21.80 -16.99
C TYR A 18 6.41 22.61 -18.03
N ASP A 19 6.95 23.78 -18.47
CA ASP A 19 6.27 24.69 -19.41
C ASP A 19 4.84 25.05 -18.94
N ALA A 20 4.74 25.30 -17.62
CA ALA A 20 3.46 25.39 -16.92
C ALA A 20 2.60 26.56 -17.39
N VAL A 21 3.21 27.70 -17.69
CA VAL A 21 2.49 28.91 -18.14
C VAL A 21 1.83 28.66 -19.50
N ARG A 22 2.55 28.05 -20.45
CA ARG A 22 2.00 27.69 -21.77
C ARG A 22 0.86 26.69 -21.60
N LEU A 23 1.06 25.61 -20.83
CA LEU A 23 0.06 24.57 -20.61
C LEU A 23 -1.21 25.13 -19.96
N ILE A 24 -1.09 26.05 -18.98
CA ILE A 24 -2.24 26.71 -18.35
C ILE A 24 -3.00 27.59 -19.36
N ASN A 25 -2.27 28.36 -20.19
CA ASN A 25 -2.90 29.22 -21.19
C ASN A 25 -3.62 28.40 -22.26
N GLU A 26 -3.03 27.31 -22.74
CA GLU A 26 -3.68 26.36 -23.65
C GLU A 26 -4.95 25.77 -23.03
N GLN A 27 -4.91 25.37 -21.74
CA GLN A 27 -6.07 24.83 -21.05
C GLN A 27 -7.18 25.88 -20.84
N ARG A 28 -6.83 27.12 -20.55
CA ARG A 28 -7.81 28.24 -20.41
C ARG A 28 -8.52 28.57 -21.72
N ALA A 29 -7.83 28.41 -22.85
CA ALA A 29 -8.41 28.65 -24.17
C ALA A 29 -9.21 27.46 -24.72
N ARG A 30 -9.10 26.29 -24.07
CA ARG A 30 -9.74 25.05 -24.56
C ARG A 30 -11.21 24.96 -24.15
N THR A 31 -12.07 24.68 -25.11
CA THR A 31 -13.45 24.29 -24.86
C THR A 31 -13.50 22.79 -24.61
N TYR A 32 -14.01 22.40 -23.45
CA TYR A 32 -14.16 21.00 -23.08
C TYR A 32 -15.48 20.46 -23.64
N ASP A 33 -15.42 19.35 -24.34
CA ASP A 33 -16.60 18.61 -24.79
C ASP A 33 -16.86 17.36 -23.89
N PHE A 34 -17.93 16.63 -24.20
CA PHE A 34 -18.28 15.43 -23.47
C PHE A 34 -17.20 14.33 -23.59
N GLY A 35 -16.47 14.28 -24.70
CA GLY A 35 -15.36 13.36 -24.90
C GLY A 35 -14.23 13.64 -23.93
N ASP A 36 -13.85 14.91 -23.72
CA ASP A 36 -12.84 15.30 -22.74
C ASP A 36 -13.21 14.87 -21.31
N VAL A 37 -14.48 14.99 -20.94
CA VAL A 37 -14.99 14.52 -19.63
C VAL A 37 -14.89 12.99 -19.52
N LEU A 38 -15.19 12.26 -20.59
CA LEU A 38 -15.05 10.80 -20.61
C LEU A 38 -13.59 10.37 -20.49
N VAL A 39 -12.66 11.02 -21.21
CA VAL A 39 -11.22 10.73 -21.12
C VAL A 39 -10.70 11.00 -19.71
N ALA A 40 -11.07 12.13 -19.10
CA ALA A 40 -10.67 12.45 -17.71
C ALA A 40 -11.19 11.39 -16.72
N ARG A 41 -12.45 10.94 -16.88
CA ARG A 41 -13.02 9.86 -16.05
C ARG A 41 -12.39 8.50 -16.30
N ALA A 42 -12.04 8.18 -17.55
CA ALA A 42 -11.34 6.95 -17.89
C ALA A 42 -9.94 6.93 -17.25
N GLY A 43 -9.21 8.05 -17.25
CA GLY A 43 -7.94 8.21 -16.55
C GLY A 43 -8.08 7.95 -15.04
N THR A 44 -9.11 8.51 -14.39
CA THR A 44 -9.38 8.30 -12.97
C THR A 44 -9.71 6.83 -12.66
N ARG A 45 -10.49 6.16 -13.52
CA ARG A 45 -10.79 4.73 -13.38
C ARG A 45 -9.56 3.86 -13.55
N ARG A 46 -8.70 4.18 -14.53
CA ARG A 46 -7.44 3.47 -14.75
C ARG A 46 -6.52 3.55 -13.53
N THR A 47 -6.36 4.75 -12.96
CA THR A 47 -5.58 4.94 -11.71
C THR A 47 -6.13 4.10 -10.55
N ALA A 48 -7.47 4.01 -10.41
CA ALA A 48 -8.09 3.18 -9.38
C ALA A 48 -7.91 1.67 -9.64
N THR A 49 -7.92 1.26 -10.92
CA THR A 49 -7.68 -0.13 -11.32
C THR A 49 -6.21 -0.51 -11.11
N ASP A 50 -5.29 0.39 -11.45
CA ASP A 50 -3.84 0.18 -11.28
C ASP A 50 -3.47 0.10 -9.78
N ALA A 51 -4.09 0.91 -8.92
CA ALA A 51 -3.90 0.83 -7.46
C ALA A 51 -4.36 -0.54 -6.89
N GLY A 52 -5.46 -1.09 -7.41
CA GLY A 52 -5.91 -2.44 -7.05
C GLY A 52 -5.02 -3.55 -7.63
N ALA A 53 -4.38 -3.32 -8.77
CA ALA A 53 -3.43 -4.26 -9.38
C ALA A 53 -2.14 -4.34 -8.57
N THR A 54 -1.62 -3.21 -8.07
CA THR A 54 -0.40 -3.20 -7.26
C THR A 54 -0.58 -3.91 -5.92
N GLY A 55 -1.73 -3.74 -5.25
CA GLY A 55 -2.03 -4.49 -4.03
C GLY A 55 -1.97 -6.01 -4.28
N ARG A 56 -2.63 -6.47 -5.34
CA ARG A 56 -2.59 -7.88 -5.75
C ARG A 56 -1.20 -8.35 -6.14
N ARG A 57 -0.39 -7.51 -6.76
CA ARG A 57 0.98 -7.85 -7.12
C ARG A 57 1.82 -8.21 -5.89
N VAL A 58 1.73 -7.45 -4.80
CA VAL A 58 2.47 -7.77 -3.56
C VAL A 58 2.00 -9.10 -2.98
N GLU A 59 0.67 -9.34 -2.94
CA GLU A 59 0.11 -10.61 -2.50
C GLU A 59 0.60 -11.79 -3.37
N ASP A 60 0.54 -11.64 -4.71
CA ASP A 60 0.94 -12.67 -5.66
C ASP A 60 2.45 -13.00 -5.59
N GLU A 61 3.30 -11.98 -5.40
CA GLU A 61 4.75 -12.15 -5.22
C GLU A 61 5.07 -12.93 -3.94
N ILE A 62 4.42 -12.58 -2.81
CA ILE A 62 4.63 -13.30 -1.54
C ILE A 62 4.13 -14.74 -1.64
N GLU A 63 3.01 -14.98 -2.30
CA GLU A 63 2.52 -16.33 -2.58
C GLU A 63 3.51 -17.10 -3.44
N GLY A 64 4.12 -16.46 -4.45
CA GLY A 64 5.18 -17.02 -5.29
C GLY A 64 6.37 -17.46 -4.45
N VAL A 65 6.90 -16.60 -3.59
CA VAL A 65 8.01 -16.91 -2.66
C VAL A 65 7.68 -18.12 -1.79
N ALA A 66 6.47 -18.19 -1.21
CA ALA A 66 6.07 -19.32 -0.38
C ALA A 66 6.05 -20.64 -1.19
N LYS A 67 5.55 -20.61 -2.42
CA LYS A 67 5.52 -21.76 -3.33
C LYS A 67 6.92 -22.20 -3.76
N ASP A 68 7.80 -21.27 -4.09
CA ASP A 68 9.17 -21.55 -4.49
C ASP A 68 9.99 -22.18 -3.36
N LEU A 69 9.67 -21.83 -2.12
CA LEU A 69 10.22 -22.44 -0.92
C LEU A 69 9.55 -23.80 -0.57
N GLY A 70 8.57 -24.24 -1.35
CA GLY A 70 7.83 -25.47 -1.10
C GLY A 70 6.93 -25.42 0.15
N LEU A 71 6.56 -24.23 0.62
CA LEU A 71 5.73 -24.05 1.79
C LEU A 71 4.24 -24.08 1.39
N PRO A 72 3.43 -24.96 1.97
CA PRO A 72 1.99 -24.89 1.80
C PRO A 72 1.49 -23.56 2.38
N CYS A 73 0.55 -22.92 1.71
CA CYS A 73 0.02 -21.64 2.14
C CYS A 73 -1.45 -21.46 1.75
N ALA A 74 -2.14 -20.58 2.46
CA ALA A 74 -3.48 -20.11 2.12
C ALA A 74 -3.46 -18.58 1.96
N THR A 75 -4.08 -18.07 0.88
CA THR A 75 -4.16 -16.64 0.60
C THR A 75 -5.53 -16.07 0.96
N ARG A 76 -5.60 -14.76 1.26
CA ARG A 76 -6.84 -14.02 1.55
C ARG A 76 -7.71 -14.74 2.57
N THR A 77 -7.11 -15.12 3.67
CA THR A 77 -7.71 -15.96 4.69
C THR A 77 -7.76 -15.24 6.06
N ARG A 78 -8.14 -15.97 7.06
CA ARG A 78 -8.09 -15.53 8.46
C ARG A 78 -7.29 -16.53 9.25
N PHE A 79 -6.53 -16.07 10.23
CA PHE A 79 -5.91 -16.94 11.23
C PHE A 79 -6.64 -16.81 12.56
N GLU A 80 -6.53 -17.84 13.37
CA GLU A 80 -7.03 -17.87 14.74
C GLU A 80 -5.88 -17.60 15.71
N GLY A 81 -6.07 -16.66 16.58
CA GLY A 81 -5.11 -16.23 17.58
C GLY A 81 -5.61 -16.44 18.99
N ARG A 82 -5.27 -15.51 19.89
CA ARG A 82 -5.60 -15.58 21.31
C ARG A 82 -7.11 -15.67 21.54
N ASN A 83 -7.52 -16.52 22.46
CA ASN A 83 -8.93 -16.71 22.88
C ASN A 83 -9.88 -17.06 21.72
N GLY A 84 -9.39 -17.71 20.67
CA GLY A 84 -10.19 -18.03 19.50
C GLY A 84 -10.55 -16.81 18.63
N LEU A 85 -9.96 -15.65 18.89
CA LEU A 85 -10.17 -14.44 18.07
C LEU A 85 -9.48 -14.60 16.74
N THR A 86 -10.12 -14.14 15.66
CA THR A 86 -9.57 -14.25 14.32
C THR A 86 -9.22 -12.87 13.76
N ALA A 87 -8.14 -12.79 12.96
CA ALA A 87 -7.81 -11.62 12.16
C ALA A 87 -7.62 -11.99 10.69
N PRO A 88 -7.91 -11.06 9.75
CA PRO A 88 -7.62 -11.28 8.34
C PRO A 88 -6.10 -11.26 8.11
N CYS A 89 -5.64 -12.01 7.11
CA CYS A 89 -4.28 -11.96 6.60
C CYS A 89 -4.29 -12.23 5.09
N ASP A 90 -3.31 -11.67 4.41
CA ASP A 90 -3.18 -11.84 2.96
C ASP A 90 -2.57 -13.20 2.61
N LEU A 91 -1.69 -13.73 3.48
CA LEU A 91 -1.13 -15.07 3.38
C LEU A 91 -0.96 -15.70 4.75
N ALA A 92 -1.23 -17.00 4.87
CA ALA A 92 -0.98 -17.81 6.07
C ALA A 92 -0.25 -19.09 5.68
N ILE A 93 0.74 -19.48 6.48
CA ILE A 93 1.56 -20.70 6.31
C ILE A 93 1.47 -21.53 7.58
N PRO A 94 1.23 -22.83 7.51
CA PRO A 94 0.98 -23.64 6.31
C PRO A 94 -0.47 -23.52 5.80
N ALA A 95 -1.39 -23.00 6.63
CA ALA A 95 -2.81 -22.87 6.33
C ALA A 95 -3.42 -21.71 7.15
N GLY A 96 -4.68 -21.33 6.87
CA GLY A 96 -5.44 -20.39 7.69
C GLY A 96 -5.99 -21.06 8.97
N GLY A 97 -6.75 -20.29 9.76
CA GLY A 97 -7.35 -20.77 11.01
C GLY A 97 -6.34 -21.03 12.12
N ALA A 98 -6.59 -22.08 12.91
CA ALA A 98 -5.76 -22.45 14.04
C ALA A 98 -4.38 -23.02 13.66
N ASP A 99 -4.23 -23.50 12.44
CA ASP A 99 -2.98 -24.08 11.94
C ASP A 99 -1.96 -23.05 11.47
N ALA A 100 -2.37 -21.79 11.37
CA ALA A 100 -1.49 -20.70 10.94
C ALA A 100 -0.28 -20.54 11.88
N ARG A 101 0.93 -20.55 11.31
CA ARG A 101 2.19 -20.32 12.03
C ARG A 101 2.85 -19.02 11.63
N ILE A 102 2.83 -18.71 10.34
CA ILE A 102 3.30 -17.44 9.80
C ILE A 102 2.11 -16.79 9.12
N VAL A 103 1.85 -15.53 9.43
CA VAL A 103 0.79 -14.73 8.82
C VAL A 103 1.38 -13.43 8.29
N VAL A 104 1.01 -13.09 7.07
CA VAL A 104 1.57 -11.94 6.36
C VAL A 104 0.47 -10.96 5.97
N ALA A 105 0.70 -9.68 6.25
CA ALA A 105 -0.05 -8.57 5.69
C ALA A 105 0.71 -8.00 4.49
N ALA A 106 0.11 -8.02 3.30
CA ALA A 106 0.68 -7.50 2.06
C ALA A 106 0.04 -6.15 1.72
N LYS A 107 0.83 -5.08 1.69
CA LYS A 107 0.33 -3.71 1.50
C LYS A 107 1.07 -3.00 0.37
N GLY A 108 0.51 -3.11 -0.83
CA GLY A 108 1.03 -2.46 -2.04
C GLY A 108 0.27 -1.16 -2.36
N PHE A 109 1.01 -0.05 -2.54
CA PHE A 109 0.42 1.25 -2.86
C PHE A 109 1.18 1.99 -3.95
N ASP A 110 0.58 2.09 -5.13
CA ASP A 110 1.11 2.90 -6.24
C ASP A 110 0.46 4.29 -6.34
N SER A 111 -0.58 4.56 -5.55
CA SER A 111 -1.30 5.83 -5.59
C SER A 111 -1.68 6.35 -4.21
N THR A 112 -1.96 7.65 -4.11
CA THR A 112 -2.29 8.38 -2.88
C THR A 112 -3.77 8.26 -2.46
N GLY A 113 -4.44 7.15 -2.71
CA GLY A 113 -5.87 6.96 -2.41
C GLY A 113 -6.19 6.81 -0.91
N SER A 114 -7.45 7.03 -0.55
CA SER A 114 -7.95 7.18 0.84
C SER A 114 -8.10 5.88 1.66
N LYS A 115 -7.91 4.70 1.10
CA LYS A 115 -8.11 3.41 1.79
C LYS A 115 -6.93 2.95 2.67
N LEU A 116 -5.97 3.80 2.92
CA LEU A 116 -4.66 3.46 3.50
C LEU A 116 -4.63 3.42 5.03
N THR A 117 -5.60 4.03 5.71
CA THR A 117 -5.69 4.00 7.18
C THR A 117 -5.99 2.59 7.71
N ASP A 118 -6.61 1.76 6.86
CA ASP A 118 -6.93 0.38 7.20
C ASP A 118 -5.69 -0.54 7.24
N ALA A 119 -4.64 -0.24 6.45
CA ALA A 119 -3.44 -1.07 6.36
C ALA A 119 -2.69 -1.18 7.69
N VAL A 120 -2.48 -0.06 8.39
CA VAL A 120 -1.82 -0.05 9.70
C VAL A 120 -2.68 -0.78 10.73
N ARG A 121 -3.99 -0.48 10.75
CA ARG A 121 -4.93 -1.11 11.68
C ARG A 121 -5.00 -2.63 11.51
N GLU A 122 -4.93 -3.13 10.27
CA GLU A 122 -4.90 -4.57 10.02
C GLU A 122 -3.64 -5.22 10.60
N VAL A 123 -2.47 -4.61 10.42
CA VAL A 123 -1.21 -5.11 11.00
C VAL A 123 -1.26 -5.07 12.54
N GLU A 124 -1.78 -3.98 13.12
CA GLU A 124 -1.99 -3.85 14.57
C GLU A 124 -2.94 -4.96 15.09
N GLU A 125 -4.06 -5.19 14.40
CA GLU A 125 -5.03 -6.24 14.76
C GLU A 125 -4.41 -7.64 14.71
N MET A 126 -3.58 -7.93 13.71
CA MET A 126 -2.84 -9.18 13.63
C MET A 126 -1.85 -9.32 14.79
N ALA A 127 -1.10 -8.28 15.10
CA ALA A 127 -0.14 -8.25 16.20
C ALA A 127 -0.81 -8.48 17.57
N GLU A 128 -1.96 -7.86 17.80
CA GLU A 128 -2.71 -8.00 19.06
C GLU A 128 -3.26 -9.42 19.27
N LYS A 129 -3.75 -10.04 18.20
CA LYS A 129 -4.44 -11.33 18.26
C LYS A 129 -3.52 -12.52 18.19
N ARG A 130 -2.29 -12.38 17.70
CA ARG A 130 -1.38 -13.53 17.51
C ARG A 130 -1.12 -14.31 18.79
N LEU A 131 -0.93 -15.60 18.64
CA LEU A 131 -0.35 -16.47 19.66
C LEU A 131 1.17 -16.26 19.76
N PRO A 132 1.80 -16.57 20.91
CA PRO A 132 3.27 -16.52 21.02
C PRO A 132 4.01 -17.44 20.05
N SER A 133 3.34 -18.48 19.54
CA SER A 133 3.89 -19.42 18.55
C SER A 133 3.64 -19.01 17.11
N GLN A 134 3.01 -17.86 16.86
CA GLN A 134 2.70 -17.34 15.54
C GLN A 134 3.61 -16.16 15.23
N TYR A 135 4.10 -16.11 13.98
CA TYR A 135 4.90 -15.03 13.45
C TYR A 135 4.03 -14.13 12.58
N VAL A 136 4.06 -12.83 12.86
CA VAL A 136 3.36 -11.80 12.07
C VAL A 136 4.38 -11.02 11.27
N MET A 137 4.18 -10.94 9.96
CA MET A 137 5.05 -10.21 9.05
C MET A 137 4.24 -9.19 8.27
N ALA A 138 4.85 -8.05 7.94
CA ALA A 138 4.30 -7.06 7.03
C ALA A 138 5.21 -6.94 5.80
N ALA A 139 4.63 -7.06 4.62
CA ALA A 139 5.30 -6.76 3.36
C ALA A 139 4.69 -5.51 2.75
N VAL A 140 5.52 -4.49 2.52
CA VAL A 140 5.10 -3.18 2.04
C VAL A 140 5.84 -2.86 0.74
N ASP A 141 5.14 -2.40 -0.28
CA ASP A 141 5.75 -1.98 -1.53
C ASP A 141 4.96 -0.87 -2.21
N GLY A 142 5.64 -0.14 -3.09
CA GLY A 142 5.04 0.89 -3.93
C GLY A 142 5.37 2.32 -3.50
N ILE A 143 5.40 3.21 -4.50
CA ILE A 143 5.79 4.61 -4.35
C ILE A 143 4.83 5.41 -3.45
N GLY A 144 3.57 4.94 -3.31
CA GLY A 144 2.54 5.59 -2.49
C GLY A 144 2.91 5.71 -1.01
N TRP A 145 3.77 4.84 -0.50
CA TRP A 145 4.29 4.93 0.86
C TRP A 145 5.10 6.20 1.13
N LYS A 146 5.70 6.83 0.10
CA LYS A 146 6.42 8.11 0.24
C LYS A 146 5.52 9.25 0.75
N SER A 147 4.24 9.23 0.40
CA SER A 147 3.27 10.20 0.91
C SER A 147 2.70 9.84 2.28
N ARG A 148 3.02 8.64 2.79
CA ARG A 148 2.47 8.06 4.03
C ARG A 148 3.55 7.63 5.02
N VAL A 149 4.59 8.40 5.12
CA VAL A 149 5.73 8.13 6.03
C VAL A 149 5.27 7.93 7.47
N LYS A 150 4.19 8.58 7.92
CA LYS A 150 3.66 8.40 9.28
C LYS A 150 3.08 6.99 9.48
N ASP A 151 2.35 6.47 8.50
CA ASP A 151 1.76 5.14 8.57
C ASP A 151 2.85 4.07 8.47
N LEU A 152 3.84 4.26 7.58
CA LEU A 152 5.00 3.38 7.49
C LEU A 152 5.80 3.36 8.81
N ARG A 153 5.98 4.51 9.47
CA ARG A 153 6.64 4.57 10.78
C ARG A 153 5.87 3.79 11.84
N ARG A 154 4.55 3.87 11.86
CA ARG A 154 3.74 3.06 12.81
C ARG A 154 3.97 1.56 12.61
N ILE A 155 4.01 1.07 11.37
CA ILE A 155 4.32 -0.34 11.09
C ILE A 155 5.76 -0.66 11.52
N HIS A 156 6.71 0.24 11.25
CA HIS A 156 8.09 0.09 11.69
C HIS A 156 8.20 0.05 13.22
N ASP A 157 7.46 0.89 13.94
CA ASP A 157 7.43 0.90 15.41
C ASP A 157 6.89 -0.43 15.97
N LEU A 158 5.90 -1.06 15.30
CA LEU A 158 5.45 -2.41 15.65
C LEU A 158 6.55 -3.45 15.50
N TYR A 159 7.39 -3.32 14.49
CA TYR A 159 8.57 -4.19 14.30
C TYR A 159 9.66 -3.94 15.36
N GLU A 160 10.03 -2.68 15.61
CA GLU A 160 11.03 -2.32 16.61
C GLU A 160 10.62 -2.77 18.03
N THR A 161 9.33 -2.64 18.35
CA THR A 161 8.77 -3.07 19.65
C THR A 161 8.46 -4.56 19.72
N LYS A 162 8.81 -5.35 18.67
CA LYS A 162 8.60 -6.81 18.59
C LYS A 162 7.12 -7.24 18.67
N GLN A 163 6.22 -6.35 18.31
CA GLN A 163 4.82 -6.70 18.15
C GLN A 163 4.57 -7.48 16.86
N ILE A 164 5.36 -7.21 15.82
CA ILE A 164 5.49 -8.04 14.61
C ILE A 164 6.93 -8.53 14.47
N ASP A 165 7.13 -9.63 13.74
CA ASP A 165 8.42 -10.32 13.63
C ASP A 165 9.21 -9.92 12.40
N GLY A 166 8.58 -9.32 11.40
CA GLY A 166 9.26 -8.88 10.20
C GLY A 166 8.55 -7.75 9.46
N LEU A 167 9.34 -6.87 8.86
CA LEU A 167 8.88 -5.82 7.94
C LEU A 167 9.78 -5.86 6.70
N TYR A 168 9.20 -6.11 5.54
CA TYR A 168 9.92 -6.34 4.29
C TYR A 168 9.38 -5.48 3.15
N THR A 169 10.25 -5.22 2.17
CA THR A 169 9.88 -4.75 0.84
C THR A 169 10.05 -5.91 -0.16
N LEU A 170 9.41 -5.87 -1.32
CA LEU A 170 9.55 -6.92 -2.34
C LEU A 170 11.00 -7.12 -2.81
N THR A 171 11.85 -6.10 -2.70
CA THR A 171 13.28 -6.20 -3.03
C THR A 171 14.13 -6.84 -1.93
N ALA A 172 13.56 -7.06 -0.75
CA ALA A 172 14.24 -7.62 0.42
C ALA A 172 13.67 -9.00 0.84
N LEU A 173 12.72 -9.52 0.06
CA LEU A 173 12.22 -10.87 0.14
C LEU A 173 13.07 -11.76 -0.74
#